data_0bb93ae0472e511d6aa1db35214897e1
#
_entry.id   0bb93ae0472e511d6aa1db35214897e1
#
_cell.length_a   1.000
_cell.length_b   1.000
_cell.length_c   1.000
_cell.angle_alpha   90.00
_cell.angle_beta   90.00
_cell.angle_gamma   90.00
#
_symmetry.space_group_name_H-M   'P 1'
#
loop_
_entity.id
_entity.type
_entity.pdbx_description
1 polymer ?
#
loop_
_entity_poly.entity_id
_entity_poly.type
_entity_poly.pdbx_seq_one_letter_code
_entity_poly.pdbx_strand_id
1 'polypeptide(L)'
;MAQFIRNCFNTAIPIAGFCFGHQIIAQAMGGVVEKFSNGWDVGYKTYALEGSLKSEKISVMAWHQDQVIEKPKDSEIIASSDFCKIAGLAYGETGLSLQSHPEYNSTFLKGLMRERGSVLPKKAKEGFYENIDLPLSTGRVTDMVKTFFKTNNNE
;
A
#
# COMPACT_ATOMS: atom_id res chain seq x y z
N MET A 1 -18.87 -2.56 4.15
CA MET A 1 -17.51 -1.98 4.26
C MET A 1 -17.45 -0.55 3.69
N ALA A 2 -17.77 -0.30 2.41
CA ALA A 2 -17.68 1.05 1.82
C ALA A 2 -18.47 2.14 2.58
N GLN A 3 -19.69 1.84 3.06
CA GLN A 3 -20.45 2.79 3.87
C GLN A 3 -19.76 3.12 5.21
N PHE A 4 -19.16 2.13 5.86
CA PHE A 4 -18.38 2.37 7.08
C PHE A 4 -17.20 3.32 6.82
N ILE A 5 -16.45 3.09 5.73
CA ILE A 5 -15.34 3.96 5.33
C ILE A 5 -15.85 5.40 5.11
N ARG A 6 -16.89 5.59 4.30
CA ARG A 6 -17.48 6.92 4.08
C ARG A 6 -17.95 7.59 5.37
N ASN A 7 -18.47 6.82 6.32
CA ASN A 7 -18.86 7.37 7.62
C ASN A 7 -17.64 7.87 8.41
N CYS A 8 -16.51 7.15 8.39
CA CYS A 8 -15.26 7.62 9.02
C CYS A 8 -14.84 8.98 8.44
N PHE A 9 -14.87 9.13 7.10
CA PHE A 9 -14.56 10.41 6.46
C PHE A 9 -15.55 11.52 6.82
N ASN A 10 -16.83 11.22 6.84
CA ASN A 10 -17.87 12.21 7.20
C ASN A 10 -17.79 12.67 8.65
N THR A 11 -17.24 11.85 9.53
CA THR A 11 -17.12 12.15 10.97
C THR A 11 -15.68 12.46 11.39
N ALA A 12 -14.78 12.63 10.41
CA ALA A 12 -13.35 12.91 10.61
C ALA A 12 -12.64 11.87 11.52
N ILE A 13 -13.11 10.61 11.55
CA ILE A 13 -12.43 9.52 12.25
C ILE A 13 -11.26 9.06 11.39
N PRO A 14 -10.00 9.14 11.88
CA PRO A 14 -8.84 8.77 11.09
C PRO A 14 -8.82 7.28 10.77
N ILE A 15 -8.52 6.96 9.51
CA ILE A 15 -8.47 5.58 9.01
C ILE A 15 -7.19 5.33 8.23
N ALA A 16 -6.54 4.20 8.47
CA ALA A 16 -5.41 3.74 7.67
C ALA A 16 -5.72 2.38 7.01
N GLY A 17 -5.23 2.17 5.79
CA GLY A 17 -5.46 0.94 5.05
C GLY A 17 -4.23 0.42 4.33
N PHE A 18 -4.00 -0.90 4.39
CA PHE A 18 -2.91 -1.58 3.71
C PHE A 18 -3.43 -2.64 2.76
N CYS A 19 -2.81 -2.78 1.60
CA CYS A 19 -3.14 -3.69 0.52
C CYS A 19 -4.64 -3.65 0.16
N PHE A 20 -5.43 -4.63 0.55
CA PHE A 20 -6.89 -4.60 0.37
C PHE A 20 -7.53 -3.37 1.04
N GLY A 21 -6.99 -2.93 2.20
CA GLY A 21 -7.42 -1.71 2.88
C GLY A 21 -7.21 -0.46 2.03
N HIS A 22 -6.09 -0.34 1.34
CA HIS A 22 -5.82 0.72 0.38
C HIS A 22 -6.84 0.71 -0.78
N GLN A 23 -7.08 -0.45 -1.35
CA GLN A 23 -8.00 -0.62 -2.47
C GLN A 23 -9.45 -0.28 -2.08
N ILE A 24 -9.93 -0.80 -0.97
CA ILE A 24 -11.31 -0.58 -0.54
C ILE A 24 -11.58 0.86 -0.09
N ILE A 25 -10.59 1.55 0.49
CA ILE A 25 -10.68 2.98 0.79
C ILE A 25 -10.77 3.76 -0.51
N ALA A 26 -9.87 3.53 -1.47
CA ALA A 26 -9.89 4.19 -2.76
C ALA A 26 -11.24 4.00 -3.47
N GLN A 27 -11.74 2.76 -3.54
CA GLN A 27 -13.02 2.44 -4.16
C GLN A 27 -14.21 3.09 -3.43
N ALA A 28 -14.21 3.10 -2.09
CA ALA A 28 -15.27 3.74 -1.30
C ALA A 28 -15.33 5.25 -1.52
N MET A 29 -14.19 5.89 -1.80
CA MET A 29 -14.04 7.32 -2.03
C MET A 29 -14.15 7.72 -3.52
N GLY A 30 -14.49 6.78 -4.41
CA GLY A 30 -14.75 7.05 -5.84
C GLY A 30 -13.57 6.83 -6.78
N GLY A 31 -12.51 6.16 -6.31
CA GLY A 31 -11.43 5.66 -7.16
C GLY A 31 -11.79 4.34 -7.85
N VAL A 32 -10.96 3.92 -8.78
CA VAL A 32 -11.12 2.68 -9.55
C VAL A 32 -10.04 1.68 -9.16
N VAL A 33 -10.45 0.47 -8.85
CA VAL A 33 -9.57 -0.66 -8.53
C VAL A 33 -9.80 -1.75 -9.56
N GLU A 34 -8.73 -2.21 -10.18
CA GLU A 34 -8.79 -3.28 -11.18
C GLU A 34 -7.66 -4.28 -10.99
N LYS A 35 -7.90 -5.47 -11.53
CA LYS A 35 -6.89 -6.49 -11.71
C LYS A 35 -5.85 -5.97 -12.71
N PHE A 36 -4.60 -5.80 -12.26
CA PHE A 36 -3.58 -5.18 -13.08
C PHE A 36 -3.17 -6.06 -14.26
N SER A 37 -3.21 -5.51 -15.47
CA SER A 37 -2.96 -6.24 -16.73
C SER A 37 -1.53 -6.79 -16.82
N ASN A 38 -0.55 -6.12 -16.19
CA ASN A 38 0.85 -6.57 -16.17
C ASN A 38 1.12 -7.65 -15.11
N GLY A 39 0.09 -8.08 -14.37
CA GLY A 39 0.16 -9.22 -13.47
C GLY A 39 0.39 -8.85 -12.00
N TRP A 40 1.08 -9.74 -11.30
CA TRP A 40 1.30 -9.69 -9.85
C TRP A 40 2.54 -8.88 -9.48
N ASP A 41 2.43 -8.15 -8.38
CA ASP A 41 3.56 -7.55 -7.67
C ASP A 41 3.82 -8.34 -6.39
N VAL A 42 4.94 -9.06 -6.33
CA VAL A 42 5.28 -9.93 -5.20
C VAL A 42 6.75 -9.79 -4.82
N GLY A 43 7.04 -9.90 -3.53
CA GLY A 43 8.42 -9.85 -3.04
C GLY A 43 8.79 -8.48 -2.45
N TYR A 44 10.09 -8.24 -2.36
CA TYR A 44 10.68 -6.97 -1.91
C TYR A 44 10.46 -5.89 -2.97
N LYS A 45 9.90 -4.76 -2.58
CA LYS A 45 9.61 -3.63 -3.48
C LYS A 45 10.05 -2.30 -2.88
N THR A 46 10.46 -1.41 -3.76
CA THR A 46 10.84 -0.05 -3.38
C THR A 46 9.89 0.94 -4.02
N TYR A 47 9.34 1.83 -3.22
CA TYR A 47 8.44 2.90 -3.65
C TYR A 47 9.09 4.25 -3.40
N ALA A 48 9.02 5.15 -4.38
CA ALA A 48 9.35 6.55 -4.20
C ALA A 48 8.24 7.22 -3.39
N LEU A 49 8.60 8.04 -2.42
CA LEU A 49 7.66 8.90 -1.71
C LEU A 49 7.45 10.20 -2.49
N GLU A 50 6.24 10.74 -2.39
CA GLU A 50 5.80 11.94 -3.09
C GLU A 50 5.50 13.08 -2.09
N GLY A 51 5.17 14.25 -2.62
CA GLY A 51 4.83 15.41 -1.79
C GLY A 51 6.01 15.95 -0.99
N SER A 52 5.81 16.24 0.29
CA SER A 52 6.85 16.76 1.19
C SER A 52 8.00 15.79 1.46
N LEU A 53 7.81 14.50 1.18
CA LEU A 53 8.81 13.44 1.33
C LEU A 53 9.48 13.06 0.01
N LYS A 54 9.27 13.85 -1.04
CA LYS A 54 9.88 13.64 -2.35
C LYS A 54 11.39 13.56 -2.22
N SER A 55 11.97 12.53 -2.84
CA SER A 55 13.36 12.11 -2.76
C SER A 55 13.67 11.03 -1.73
N GLU A 56 12.73 10.69 -0.85
CA GLU A 56 12.84 9.50 -0.01
C GLU A 56 12.26 8.27 -0.70
N LYS A 57 12.70 7.10 -0.27
CA LYS A 57 12.17 5.80 -0.73
C LYS A 57 11.86 4.92 0.47
N ILE A 58 10.85 4.09 0.33
CA ILE A 58 10.56 3.01 1.29
C ILE A 58 10.67 1.67 0.59
N SER A 59 11.25 0.71 1.28
CA SER A 59 11.36 -0.68 0.83
C SER A 59 10.53 -1.55 1.74
N VAL A 60 9.54 -2.23 1.18
CA VAL A 60 8.54 -3.04 1.89
C VAL A 60 8.15 -4.25 1.06
N MET A 61 7.42 -5.18 1.66
CA MET A 61 6.94 -6.37 0.96
C MET A 61 5.63 -6.10 0.21
N ALA A 62 5.47 -6.75 -0.93
CA ALA A 62 4.24 -6.73 -1.72
C ALA A 62 3.73 -8.15 -2.01
N TRP A 63 2.41 -8.29 -2.09
CA TRP A 63 1.73 -9.50 -2.54
C TRP A 63 0.33 -9.13 -3.03
N HIS A 64 0.23 -8.66 -4.26
CA HIS A 64 -1.05 -8.25 -4.85
C HIS A 64 -1.03 -8.34 -6.37
N GLN A 65 -2.21 -8.39 -6.98
CA GLN A 65 -2.42 -8.20 -8.40
C GLN A 65 -3.32 -7.00 -8.66
N ASP A 66 -4.39 -6.84 -7.86
CA ASP A 66 -5.28 -5.71 -7.98
C ASP A 66 -4.58 -4.43 -7.52
N GLN A 67 -4.86 -3.33 -8.21
CA GLN A 67 -4.29 -2.01 -7.95
C GLN A 67 -5.34 -0.92 -8.10
N VAL A 68 -5.14 0.18 -7.40
CA VAL A 68 -5.82 1.43 -7.70
C VAL A 68 -5.26 1.95 -9.01
N ILE A 69 -6.11 2.08 -10.03
CA ILE A 69 -5.73 2.59 -11.36
C ILE A 69 -6.18 4.03 -11.59
N GLU A 70 -7.24 4.46 -10.88
CA GLU A 70 -7.65 5.86 -10.80
C GLU A 70 -7.84 6.25 -9.33
N LYS A 71 -7.12 7.28 -8.90
CA LYS A 71 -7.25 7.76 -7.53
C LYS A 71 -8.56 8.54 -7.31
N PRO A 72 -9.13 8.53 -6.10
CA PRO A 72 -10.22 9.44 -5.75
C PRO A 72 -9.84 10.90 -6.01
N LYS A 73 -10.83 11.73 -6.39
CA LYS A 73 -10.62 13.13 -6.72
C LYS A 73 -9.91 13.90 -5.60
N ASP A 74 -10.38 13.72 -4.37
CA ASP A 74 -9.91 14.44 -3.19
C ASP A 74 -8.82 13.64 -2.44
N SER A 75 -7.87 13.06 -3.19
CA SER A 75 -6.73 12.33 -2.64
C SER A 75 -5.43 12.73 -3.31
N GLU A 76 -4.32 12.51 -2.61
CA GLU A 76 -2.97 12.77 -3.10
C GLU A 76 -2.16 11.48 -3.16
N ILE A 77 -1.36 11.31 -4.22
CA ILE A 77 -0.41 10.19 -4.29
C ILE A 77 0.75 10.52 -3.38
N ILE A 78 1.03 9.63 -2.42
CA ILE A 78 2.15 9.77 -1.47
C ILE A 78 3.24 8.73 -1.68
N ALA A 79 2.97 7.66 -2.46
CA ALA A 79 3.96 6.66 -2.82
C ALA A 79 3.67 6.10 -4.21
N SER A 80 4.72 5.84 -4.98
CA SER A 80 4.63 5.29 -6.34
C SER A 80 5.81 4.38 -6.68
N SER A 81 5.65 3.54 -7.69
CA SER A 81 6.72 2.80 -8.36
C SER A 81 6.42 2.68 -9.86
N ASP A 82 7.38 2.14 -10.63
CA ASP A 82 7.14 1.89 -12.05
C ASP A 82 6.03 0.88 -12.29
N PHE A 83 5.89 -0.10 -11.41
CA PHE A 83 4.86 -1.14 -11.50
C PHE A 83 3.53 -0.70 -10.88
N CYS A 84 3.55 0.02 -9.76
CA CYS A 84 2.37 0.48 -9.03
C CYS A 84 2.37 2.01 -8.93
N LYS A 85 1.69 2.68 -9.85
CA LYS A 85 1.70 4.15 -9.95
C LYS A 85 0.98 4.84 -8.79
N ILE A 86 0.00 4.17 -8.19
CA ILE A 86 -0.77 4.66 -7.05
C ILE A 86 -0.55 3.68 -5.89
N ALA A 87 0.68 3.66 -5.37
CA ALA A 87 1.09 2.75 -4.32
C ALA A 87 0.77 3.28 -2.90
N GLY A 88 0.47 4.55 -2.78
CA GLY A 88 0.03 5.17 -1.53
C GLY A 88 -0.82 6.39 -1.78
N LEU A 89 -1.84 6.58 -0.94
CA LEU A 89 -2.76 7.71 -0.99
C LEU A 89 -2.92 8.34 0.39
N ALA A 90 -2.93 9.68 0.39
CA ALA A 90 -3.43 10.48 1.50
C ALA A 90 -4.79 11.10 1.12
N TYR A 91 -5.68 11.22 2.09
CA TYR A 91 -7.03 11.77 1.94
C TYR A 91 -7.22 12.88 2.97
N GLY A 92 -6.52 14.00 2.75
CA GLY A 92 -6.43 15.06 3.74
C GLY A 92 -5.86 14.54 5.07
N GLU A 93 -6.45 14.95 6.16
CA GLU A 93 -6.07 14.50 7.50
C GLU A 93 -6.79 13.22 7.95
N THR A 94 -7.81 12.74 7.21
CA THR A 94 -8.67 11.65 7.65
C THR A 94 -8.21 10.28 7.17
N GLY A 95 -7.48 10.18 6.05
CA GLY A 95 -7.13 8.89 5.47
C GLY A 95 -5.68 8.75 5.03
N LEU A 96 -5.10 7.59 5.31
CA LEU A 96 -3.77 7.17 4.84
C LEU A 96 -3.83 5.75 4.33
N SER A 97 -3.25 5.46 3.16
CA SER A 97 -3.23 4.08 2.68
C SER A 97 -2.00 3.75 1.83
N LEU A 98 -1.57 2.48 1.90
CA LEU A 98 -0.45 1.94 1.11
C LEU A 98 -0.86 0.59 0.50
N GLN A 99 -0.46 0.36 -0.75
CA GLN A 99 -0.71 -0.90 -1.46
C GLN A 99 0.16 -2.05 -0.92
N SER A 100 1.28 -1.75 -0.32
CA SER A 100 2.23 -2.70 0.23
C SER A 100 1.81 -3.26 1.59
N HIS A 101 2.58 -4.26 2.05
CA HIS A 101 2.45 -4.93 3.34
C HIS A 101 3.64 -4.61 4.26
N PRO A 102 3.64 -3.48 4.98
CA PRO A 102 4.74 -3.13 5.88
C PRO A 102 4.86 -4.09 7.08
N GLU A 103 3.81 -4.86 7.37
CA GLU A 103 3.78 -5.88 8.41
C GLU A 103 4.45 -7.20 8.00
N TYR A 104 4.73 -7.41 6.71
CA TYR A 104 5.39 -8.63 6.24
C TYR A 104 6.90 -8.52 6.37
N ASN A 105 7.53 -9.64 6.71
CA ASN A 105 8.97 -9.83 6.63
C ASN A 105 9.34 -10.96 5.65
N SER A 106 10.63 -11.15 5.40
CA SER A 106 11.11 -12.16 4.45
C SER A 106 10.70 -13.59 4.82
N THR A 107 10.71 -13.93 6.11
CA THR A 107 10.31 -15.26 6.59
C THR A 107 8.85 -15.54 6.29
N PHE A 108 7.96 -14.59 6.61
CA PHE A 108 6.53 -14.70 6.31
C PHE A 108 6.29 -14.83 4.82
N LEU A 109 6.92 -13.96 4.02
CA LEU A 109 6.67 -13.93 2.58
C LEU A 109 7.22 -15.18 1.87
N LYS A 110 8.36 -15.74 2.30
CA LYS A 110 8.88 -17.04 1.85
C LYS A 110 7.90 -18.18 2.18
N GLY A 111 7.31 -18.15 3.38
CA GLY A 111 6.25 -19.08 3.77
C GLY A 111 5.01 -18.95 2.86
N LEU A 112 4.56 -17.74 2.61
CA LEU A 112 3.43 -17.47 1.72
C LEU A 112 3.70 -17.94 0.28
N MET A 113 4.90 -17.73 -0.24
CA MET A 113 5.31 -18.24 -1.55
C MET A 113 5.27 -19.78 -1.60
N ARG A 114 5.70 -20.46 -0.55
CA ARG A 114 5.63 -21.92 -0.48
C ARG A 114 4.19 -22.43 -0.50
N GLU A 115 3.31 -21.81 0.28
CA GLU A 115 1.92 -22.27 0.46
C GLU A 115 0.98 -21.79 -0.67
N ARG A 116 1.21 -20.61 -1.24
CA ARG A 116 0.34 -19.96 -2.21
C ARG A 116 0.99 -19.65 -3.55
N GLY A 117 2.30 -19.85 -3.69
CA GLY A 117 3.02 -19.52 -4.92
C GLY A 117 2.58 -20.37 -6.13
N SER A 118 1.91 -21.51 -5.93
CA SER A 118 1.40 -22.34 -7.03
C SER A 118 0.37 -21.60 -7.90
N VAL A 119 -0.40 -20.67 -7.35
CA VAL A 119 -1.41 -19.89 -8.09
C VAL A 119 -0.80 -18.71 -8.86
N LEU A 120 0.46 -18.36 -8.60
CA LEU A 120 1.13 -17.25 -9.27
C LEU A 120 1.65 -17.69 -10.64
N PRO A 121 1.54 -16.83 -11.67
CA PRO A 121 2.20 -17.04 -12.95
C PRO A 121 3.72 -17.17 -12.78
N LYS A 122 4.37 -17.89 -13.69
CA LYS A 122 5.84 -18.07 -13.67
C LYS A 122 6.56 -16.72 -13.61
N LYS A 123 6.16 -15.77 -14.43
CA LYS A 123 6.73 -14.41 -14.49
C LYS A 123 6.69 -13.68 -13.13
N ALA A 124 5.62 -13.87 -12.36
CA ALA A 124 5.49 -13.22 -11.04
C ALA A 124 6.44 -13.83 -10.00
N LYS A 125 6.86 -15.08 -10.20
CA LYS A 125 7.82 -15.78 -9.32
C LYS A 125 9.28 -15.49 -9.68
N GLU A 126 9.54 -15.02 -10.90
CA GLU A 126 10.86 -14.62 -11.34
C GLU A 126 11.35 -13.45 -10.50
N GLY A 127 12.55 -13.53 -9.98
CA GLY A 127 13.14 -12.51 -9.11
C GLY A 127 12.58 -12.44 -7.68
N PHE A 128 11.59 -13.28 -7.30
CA PHE A 128 11.01 -13.23 -5.95
C PHE A 128 12.05 -13.33 -4.83
N TYR A 129 13.03 -14.20 -4.97
CA TYR A 129 14.08 -14.39 -3.97
C TYR A 129 15.23 -13.39 -4.08
N GLU A 130 15.27 -12.61 -5.15
CA GLU A 130 16.18 -11.49 -5.26
C GLU A 130 15.80 -10.42 -4.25
N ASN A 131 16.76 -9.92 -3.52
CA ASN A 131 16.56 -8.84 -2.53
C ASN A 131 15.60 -9.15 -1.36
N ILE A 132 15.02 -10.35 -1.26
CA ILE A 132 13.99 -10.70 -0.26
C ILE A 132 14.48 -10.52 1.19
N ASP A 133 15.77 -10.64 1.43
CA ASP A 133 16.40 -10.52 2.74
C ASP A 133 17.06 -9.13 2.97
N LEU A 134 16.91 -8.19 2.04
CA LEU A 134 17.40 -6.83 2.23
C LEU A 134 16.60 -6.10 3.34
N PRO A 135 17.22 -5.11 4.00
CA PRO A 135 16.56 -4.33 5.04
C PRO A 135 15.27 -3.67 4.55
N LEU A 136 14.22 -3.76 5.36
CA LEU A 136 12.93 -3.14 5.11
C LEU A 136 12.80 -1.79 5.82
N SER A 137 12.03 -0.90 5.23
CA SER A 137 11.69 0.41 5.80
C SER A 137 10.48 0.35 6.75
N THR A 138 10.22 -0.80 7.40
CA THR A 138 9.05 -0.99 8.29
C THR A 138 9.00 0.07 9.40
N GLY A 139 10.16 0.43 10.00
CA GLY A 139 10.24 1.49 10.99
C GLY A 139 9.77 2.83 10.44
N ARG A 140 10.20 3.21 9.23
CA ARG A 140 9.80 4.45 8.57
C ARG A 140 8.28 4.49 8.30
N VAL A 141 7.71 3.39 7.81
CA VAL A 141 6.25 3.30 7.58
C VAL A 141 5.49 3.36 8.91
N THR A 142 6.01 2.70 9.95
CA THR A 142 5.42 2.77 11.30
C THR A 142 5.39 4.22 11.82
N ASP A 143 6.46 4.98 11.61
CA ASP A 143 6.52 6.38 12.04
C ASP A 143 5.58 7.27 11.23
N MET A 144 5.42 7.03 9.92
CA MET A 144 4.42 7.71 9.09
C MET A 144 3.01 7.49 9.63
N VAL A 145 2.65 6.24 9.94
CA VAL A 145 1.33 5.88 10.49
C VAL A 145 1.12 6.47 11.87
N LYS A 146 2.12 6.40 12.76
CA LYS A 146 2.05 7.01 14.10
C LYS A 146 1.87 8.53 14.02
N THR A 147 2.60 9.20 13.15
CA THR A 147 2.49 10.65 12.93
C THR A 147 1.09 10.99 12.46
N PHE A 148 0.58 10.27 11.46
CA PHE A 148 -0.77 10.44 10.93
C PHE A 148 -1.82 10.37 12.06
N PHE A 149 -1.81 9.34 12.90
CA PHE A 149 -2.79 9.21 13.98
C PHE A 149 -2.59 10.22 15.11
N LYS A 150 -1.35 10.64 15.41
CA LYS A 150 -1.07 11.65 16.44
C LYS A 150 -1.57 13.03 16.03
N THR A 151 -1.36 13.42 14.77
CA THR A 151 -1.82 14.73 14.26
C THR A 151 -3.33 14.83 14.33
N ASN A 152 -4.06 13.73 14.18
CA ASN A 152 -5.51 13.67 14.17
C ASN A 152 -6.14 13.43 15.57
N ASN A 153 -5.32 13.18 16.62
CA ASN A 153 -5.82 12.98 17.99
C ASN A 153 -5.48 14.14 18.93
N ASN A 154 -4.96 15.26 18.42
CA ASN A 154 -4.71 16.46 19.21
C ASN A 154 -5.98 17.33 19.22
N GLU A 155 -7.01 16.90 19.96
CA GLU A 155 -8.00 17.73 20.61
C GLU A 155 -7.75 17.77 22.11
#